data_03420e95af2b97da83df30aa12b30d85
#
_entry.id   03420e95af2b97da83df30aa12b30d85
#
_cell.length_a   1.000
_cell.length_b   1.000
_cell.length_c   1.000
_cell.angle_alpha   90.00
_cell.angle_beta   90.00
_cell.angle_gamma   90.00
#
_symmetry.space_group_name_H-M   'P 1'
#
loop_
_entity.id
_entity.type
_entity.pdbx_description
1 polymer ?
#
loop_
_entity_poly.entity_id
_entity_poly.type
_entity_poly.pdbx_seq_one_letter_code
_entity_poly.pdbx_strand_id
1 'polypeptide(L)' 'MPTSPLRVGVVFGGASGEHDVSIRSASTVIKALADASNRERFQVTPLYIDREGRWWPDTIAQRVLQQMAA' A
#
# COMPACT_ATOMS: atom_id res chain seq x y z
N MET A 1 -2.27 -5.11 28.74
CA MET A 1 -1.61 -6.02 27.81
C MET A 1 -1.61 -5.46 26.38
N PRO A 2 -0.47 -5.28 25.78
CA PRO A 2 -0.46 -4.78 24.40
C PRO A 2 -1.06 -5.82 23.47
N THR A 3 -2.00 -5.38 22.65
CA THR A 3 -2.55 -6.22 21.59
C THR A 3 -1.61 -6.16 20.39
N SER A 4 -1.48 -7.28 19.70
CA SER A 4 -0.72 -7.31 18.45
C SER A 4 -1.40 -6.41 17.42
N PRO A 5 -0.65 -5.67 16.60
CA PRO A 5 -1.27 -4.87 15.55
C PRO A 5 -1.99 -5.75 14.55
N LEU A 6 -3.07 -5.24 14.01
CA LEU A 6 -3.80 -5.88 12.93
C LEU A 6 -2.97 -5.76 11.64
N ARG A 7 -2.77 -6.87 10.96
CA ARG A 7 -2.05 -6.88 9.69
C ARG A 7 -3.00 -6.48 8.58
N VAL A 8 -2.63 -5.43 7.85
CA VAL A 8 -3.46 -4.89 6.78
C VAL A 8 -2.68 -4.91 5.48
N GLY A 9 -3.19 -5.63 4.49
CA GLY A 9 -2.65 -5.58 3.14
C GLY A 9 -3.34 -4.49 2.35
N VAL A 10 -2.57 -3.61 1.71
CA VAL A 10 -3.11 -2.59 0.81
C VAL A 10 -2.72 -2.97 -0.60
N VAL A 11 -3.68 -3.43 -1.37
CA VAL A 11 -3.49 -3.88 -2.75
C VAL A 11 -3.83 -2.74 -3.70
N PHE A 12 -2.94 -2.47 -4.63
CA PHE A 12 -3.12 -1.35 -5.55
C PHE A 12 -2.48 -1.64 -6.92
N GLY A 13 -2.77 -0.77 -7.89
CA GLY A 13 -2.33 -0.92 -9.26
C GLY A 13 -3.41 -1.59 -10.10
N GLY A 14 -3.01 -2.59 -10.85
CA GLY A 14 -3.93 -3.37 -11.70
C GLY A 14 -3.88 -3.00 -13.16
N ALA A 15 -4.57 -3.80 -13.98
CA ALA A 15 -4.53 -3.70 -15.43
C ALA A 15 -5.44 -2.61 -16.01
N SER A 16 -6.29 -2.01 -15.20
CA SER A 16 -7.28 -1.03 -15.68
C SER A 16 -6.65 0.34 -15.93
N GLY A 17 -7.40 1.23 -16.58
CA GLY A 17 -6.99 2.61 -16.75
C GLY A 17 -6.87 3.40 -15.45
N GLU A 18 -7.34 2.84 -14.33
CA GLU A 18 -7.23 3.44 -13.00
C GLU A 18 -5.94 3.07 -12.28
N HIS A 19 -4.98 2.46 -12.97
CA HIS A 19 -3.73 1.99 -12.37
C HIS A 19 -3.00 3.10 -11.61
N ASP A 20 -2.77 4.24 -12.23
CA ASP A 20 -2.03 5.35 -11.62
C ASP A 20 -2.82 6.02 -10.50
N VAL A 21 -4.13 6.15 -10.66
CA VAL A 21 -5.01 6.68 -9.62
C VAL A 21 -5.00 5.77 -8.40
N SER A 22 -5.02 4.46 -8.63
CA SER A 22 -4.95 3.47 -7.56
C SER A 22 -3.68 3.60 -6.74
N ILE A 23 -2.53 3.85 -7.39
CA ILE A 23 -1.26 4.05 -6.69
C ILE A 23 -1.33 5.27 -5.77
N ARG A 24 -1.86 6.38 -6.26
CA ARG A 24 -1.99 7.61 -5.47
C ARG A 24 -2.94 7.42 -4.30
N SER A 25 -4.06 6.76 -4.53
CA SER A 25 -5.03 6.46 -3.48
C SER A 25 -4.41 5.57 -2.40
N ALA A 26 -3.66 4.54 -2.81
CA ALA A 26 -2.98 3.67 -1.87
C ALA A 26 -1.96 4.42 -1.02
N SER A 27 -1.22 5.34 -1.62
CA SER A 27 -0.25 6.16 -0.89
C SER A 27 -0.94 6.95 0.24
N THR A 28 -2.08 7.54 -0.04
CA THR A 28 -2.86 8.28 0.96
C THR A 28 -3.36 7.36 2.08
N VAL A 29 -3.89 6.20 1.73
CA VAL A 29 -4.39 5.23 2.70
C VAL A 29 -3.24 4.72 3.58
N ILE A 30 -2.11 4.37 2.98
CA ILE A 30 -0.95 3.85 3.71
C ILE A 30 -0.42 4.90 4.69
N LYS A 31 -0.33 6.16 4.26
CA LYS A 31 0.11 7.25 5.14
C LYS A 31 -0.83 7.42 6.33
N ALA A 32 -2.13 7.32 6.11
CA ALA A 32 -3.11 7.41 7.18
C ALA A 32 -2.98 6.26 8.17
N LEU A 33 -2.79 5.03 7.68
CA LEU A 33 -2.63 3.86 8.54
C LEU A 33 -1.30 3.86 9.29
N ALA A 34 -0.28 4.50 8.73
CA ALA A 34 1.04 4.60 9.34
C ALA A 34 1.20 5.83 10.24
N ASP A 35 0.21 6.68 10.32
CA ASP A 35 0.23 7.85 11.19
C ASP A 35 0.47 7.43 12.64
N ALA A 36 1.08 8.33 13.43
CA ALA A 36 1.47 8.05 14.82
C ALA A 36 0.32 7.52 15.67
N SER A 37 -0.91 7.97 15.40
CA SER A 37 -2.09 7.52 16.14
C SER A 37 -2.55 6.11 15.75
N ASN A 38 -2.14 5.62 14.58
CA ASN A 38 -2.61 4.35 14.03
C ASN A 38 -1.53 3.27 13.96
N ARG A 39 -0.27 3.63 13.91
CA ARG A 39 0.81 2.67 13.64
C ARG A 39 0.94 1.56 14.68
N GLU A 40 0.48 1.80 15.90
CA GLU A 40 0.46 0.78 16.93
C GLU A 40 -0.70 -0.18 16.78
N ARG A 41 -1.71 0.20 16.01
CA ARG A 41 -2.93 -0.57 15.77
C ARG A 41 -2.86 -1.37 14.49
N PHE A 42 -2.08 -0.93 13.51
CA PHE A 42 -2.03 -1.52 12.18
C PHE A 42 -0.60 -1.75 11.72
N GLN A 43 -0.38 -2.91 11.15
CA GLN A 43 0.88 -3.23 10.45
C GLN A 43 0.53 -3.36 8.96
N VAL A 44 1.00 -2.40 8.17
CA VAL A 44 0.62 -2.28 6.77
C VAL A 44 1.64 -2.97 5.87
N THR A 45 1.15 -3.79 4.94
CA THR A 45 1.96 -4.40 3.89
C THR A 45 1.40 -3.98 2.54
N PRO A 46 2.13 -3.18 1.76
CA PRO A 46 1.68 -2.82 0.42
C PRO A 46 1.91 -3.98 -0.55
N LEU A 47 0.96 -4.20 -1.45
CA LEU A 47 1.02 -5.23 -2.47
C LEU A 47 0.66 -4.60 -3.82
N TYR A 48 1.57 -4.70 -4.78
CA TYR A 48 1.41 -4.06 -6.07
C TYR A 48 1.03 -5.07 -7.14
N ILE A 49 0.06 -4.71 -7.98
CA ILE A 49 -0.32 -5.46 -9.17
C ILE A 49 0.05 -4.59 -10.38
N ASP A 50 0.88 -5.12 -11.28
CA ASP A 50 1.30 -4.36 -12.45
C ASP A 50 0.20 -4.31 -13.52
N ARG A 51 0.48 -3.62 -14.64
CA ARG A 51 -0.50 -3.45 -15.72
C ARG A 51 -0.83 -4.75 -16.43
N GLU A 52 -0.01 -5.77 -16.25
CA GLU A 52 -0.22 -7.10 -16.84
C GLU A 52 -0.93 -8.06 -15.88
N GLY A 53 -1.30 -7.56 -14.68
CA GLY A 53 -2.00 -8.37 -13.68
C GLY A 53 -1.09 -9.20 -12.80
N ARG A 54 0.21 -8.95 -12.86
CA ARG A 54 1.18 -9.69 -12.07
C ARG A 54 1.34 -9.07 -10.69
N TRP A 55 1.35 -9.90 -9.65
CA TRP A 55 1.48 -9.46 -8.27
C TRP A 55 2.95 -9.36 -7.87
N TRP A 56 3.29 -8.30 -7.13
CA TRP A 56 4.63 -8.04 -6.66
C TRP A 56 4.65 -7.87 -5.15
N PRO A 57 5.75 -8.31 -4.48
CA PRO A 57 5.85 -8.20 -3.02
C PRO A 57 6.04 -6.76 -2.55
N ASP A 58 6.04 -6.59 -1.22
CA ASP A 58 6.09 -5.28 -0.58
C ASP A 58 7.31 -4.46 -0.96
N THR A 59 8.47 -5.07 -1.16
CA THR A 59 9.68 -4.34 -1.55
C THR A 59 9.50 -3.61 -2.88
N ILE A 60 8.87 -4.26 -3.86
CA ILE A 60 8.58 -3.66 -5.15
C ILE A 60 7.42 -2.66 -5.01
N ALA A 61 6.40 -3.01 -4.24
CA ALA A 61 5.26 -2.12 -4.00
C ALA A 61 5.71 -0.79 -3.41
N GLN A 62 6.63 -0.81 -2.46
CA GLN A 62 7.16 0.41 -1.85
C GLN A 62 7.91 1.28 -2.86
N ARG A 63 8.69 0.66 -3.76
CA ARG A 63 9.37 1.40 -4.81
C ARG A 63 8.39 2.12 -5.73
N VAL A 64 7.33 1.43 -6.12
CA VAL A 64 6.29 2.02 -6.97
C VAL A 64 5.64 3.21 -6.28
N LEU A 65 5.30 3.06 -5.01
CA LEU A 65 4.72 4.15 -4.24
C LEU A 65 5.64 5.36 -4.16
N GLN A 66 6.94 5.14 -3.94
CA GLN A 66 7.91 6.22 -3.85
C GLN A 66 8.08 6.96 -5.17
N GLN A 67 8.09 6.23 -6.30
CA GLN A 67 8.28 6.82 -7.61
C GLN A 67 7.05 7.59 -8.09
N MET A 68 5.86 7.07 -7.83
CA MET A 68 4.62 7.63 -8.37
C MET A 68 3.98 8.66 -7.44
N ALA A 69 4.26 8.59 -6.16
CA ALA A 69 3.63 9.46 -5.16
C ALA A 69 4.55 10.57 -4.65
N ALA A 70 5.79 10.59 -5.11
CA ALA A 70 6.75 11.61 -4.71
C ALA A 70 6.43 12.97 -5.30
#